data_b14bc3a4889b579024dafe0e9d07ae48
#
_entry.id   b14bc3a4889b579024dafe0e9d07ae48
#
_cell.length_a   1.000
_cell.length_b   1.000
_cell.length_c   1.000
_cell.angle_alpha   90.00
_cell.angle_beta   90.00
_cell.angle_gamma   90.00
#
_symmetry.space_group_name_H-M   'P 1'
#
loop_
_entity.id
_entity.type
_entity.pdbx_description
1 polymer ?
#
loop_
_entity_poly.entity_id
_entity_poly.type
_entity_poly.pdbx_seq_one_letter_code
_entity_poly.pdbx_strand_id
1 'polypeptide(L)'
;MNIFYLHQDPEQAARYQYNKHVVKMILESAQMLCTAHHCIMGSDADVPYKPAHRNHPSTIWARQSGQNYAWLYYHMMELGREYEKRYGKKHLTIVKCEDKLAKLPGGILETGLTEMPQCMPDEYKDECSIQAYWNYYINDKKNIANLKTEKLYEQRPKETY
;
A
#
# COMPACT_ATOMS: atom_id res chain seq x y z
N MET A 1 1.46 -9.02 5.30
CA MET A 1 1.94 -7.71 4.80
C MET A 1 1.81 -7.69 3.28
N ASN A 2 1.18 -6.69 2.70
CA ASN A 2 1.06 -6.53 1.25
C ASN A 2 0.68 -5.08 0.93
N ILE A 3 0.75 -4.70 -0.34
CA ILE A 3 0.32 -3.36 -0.79
C ILE A 3 -0.92 -3.45 -1.69
N PHE A 4 -1.07 -4.51 -2.46
CA PHE A 4 -2.10 -4.69 -3.50
C PHE A 4 -2.01 -3.60 -4.57
N TYR A 5 -0.97 -3.70 -5.39
CA TYR A 5 -0.65 -2.75 -6.47
C TYR A 5 -1.61 -2.91 -7.66
N LEU A 6 -2.81 -2.36 -7.55
CA LEU A 6 -3.88 -2.53 -8.53
C LEU A 6 -3.90 -1.46 -9.63
N HIS A 7 -3.09 -0.41 -9.50
CA HIS A 7 -2.95 0.66 -10.47
C HIS A 7 -1.65 1.43 -10.22
N GLN A 8 -1.12 2.08 -11.25
CA GLN A 8 0.06 2.95 -11.12
C GLN A 8 -0.23 4.18 -10.27
N ASP A 9 -1.43 4.75 -10.40
CA ASP A 9 -1.92 5.86 -9.59
C ASP A 9 -2.34 5.35 -8.21
N PRO A 10 -1.74 5.87 -7.11
CA PRO A 10 -2.09 5.48 -5.74
C PRO A 10 -3.56 5.65 -5.39
N GLU A 11 -4.22 6.67 -5.93
CA GLU A 11 -5.65 6.93 -5.72
C GLU A 11 -6.50 5.82 -6.34
N GLN A 12 -6.25 5.49 -7.61
CA GLN A 12 -6.98 4.43 -8.30
C GLN A 12 -6.73 3.07 -7.65
N ALA A 13 -5.48 2.79 -7.27
CA ALA A 13 -5.14 1.56 -6.55
C ALA A 13 -5.94 1.43 -5.25
N ALA A 14 -6.13 2.52 -4.50
CA ALA A 14 -6.93 2.54 -3.29
C ALA A 14 -8.42 2.31 -3.55
N ARG A 15 -8.96 2.94 -4.58
CA ARG A 15 -10.38 2.81 -4.97
C ARG A 15 -10.78 1.38 -5.33
N TYR A 16 -9.86 0.61 -5.90
CA TYR A 16 -10.12 -0.77 -6.33
C TYR A 16 -10.05 -1.78 -5.19
N GLN A 17 -9.61 -1.39 -3.99
CA GLN A 17 -9.49 -2.34 -2.89
C GLN A 17 -10.81 -2.69 -2.22
N TYR A 18 -10.96 -3.97 -1.84
CA TYR A 18 -12.07 -4.47 -1.04
C TYR A 18 -12.18 -3.73 0.30
N ASN A 19 -13.39 -3.61 0.84
CA ASN A 19 -13.62 -2.90 2.09
C ASN A 19 -12.70 -3.36 3.23
N LYS A 20 -12.53 -4.67 3.39
CA LYS A 20 -11.62 -5.23 4.42
C LYS A 20 -10.17 -4.82 4.19
N HIS A 21 -9.72 -4.73 2.94
CA HIS A 21 -8.37 -4.28 2.61
C HIS A 21 -8.21 -2.77 2.82
N VAL A 22 -9.20 -1.97 2.47
CA VAL A 22 -9.17 -0.52 2.78
C VAL A 22 -8.93 -0.31 4.28
N VAL A 23 -9.63 -1.04 5.14
CA VAL A 23 -9.44 -0.94 6.60
C VAL A 23 -8.03 -1.38 7.02
N LYS A 24 -7.62 -2.57 6.60
CA LYS A 24 -6.39 -3.23 7.07
C LYS A 24 -5.13 -2.63 6.48
N MET A 25 -5.14 -2.28 5.19
CA MET A 25 -3.93 -1.85 4.48
C MET A 25 -3.48 -0.44 4.87
N ILE A 26 -4.32 0.37 5.46
CA ILE A 26 -3.91 1.65 6.07
C ILE A 26 -2.88 1.38 7.17
N LEU A 27 -3.18 0.47 8.09
CA LEU A 27 -2.27 0.10 9.17
C LEU A 27 -0.98 -0.54 8.63
N GLU A 28 -1.08 -1.48 7.71
CA GLU A 28 0.09 -2.15 7.16
C GLU A 28 0.98 -1.19 6.35
N SER A 29 0.42 -0.27 5.59
CA SER A 29 1.18 0.78 4.91
C SER A 29 1.93 1.67 5.90
N ALA A 30 1.25 2.11 6.96
CA ALA A 30 1.89 2.90 8.02
C ALA A 30 3.02 2.13 8.72
N GLN A 31 2.83 0.84 8.98
CA GLN A 31 3.87 -0.02 9.56
C GLN A 31 5.10 -0.14 8.65
N MET A 32 4.90 -0.30 7.33
CA MET A 32 6.00 -0.33 6.35
C MET A 32 6.76 1.00 6.31
N LEU A 33 6.04 2.11 6.31
CA LEU A 33 6.64 3.45 6.29
C LEU A 33 7.39 3.76 7.60
N CYS A 34 6.83 3.42 8.76
CA CYS A 34 7.52 3.54 10.04
C CYS A 34 8.78 2.66 10.09
N THR A 35 8.70 1.45 9.56
CA THR A 35 9.85 0.53 9.47
C THR A 35 10.96 1.11 8.59
N ALA A 36 10.61 1.82 7.51
CA ALA A 36 11.60 2.53 6.69
C ALA A 36 12.38 3.56 7.52
N HIS A 37 11.70 4.37 8.34
CA HIS A 37 12.36 5.30 9.25
C HIS A 37 13.31 4.58 10.23
N HIS A 38 12.85 3.52 10.87
CA HIS A 38 13.69 2.76 11.81
C HIS A 38 14.90 2.10 11.14
N CYS A 39 14.74 1.57 9.93
CA CYS A 39 15.84 0.93 9.21
C CYS A 39 16.91 1.92 8.74
N ILE A 40 16.52 3.15 8.37
CA ILE A 40 17.42 4.15 7.82
C ILE A 40 18.00 5.04 8.92
N MET A 41 17.18 5.44 9.89
CA MET A 41 17.55 6.43 10.91
C MET A 41 17.89 5.81 12.27
N GLY A 42 17.58 4.53 12.49
CA GLY A 42 17.84 3.86 13.76
C GLY A 42 17.14 4.55 14.94
N SER A 43 17.91 4.89 15.98
CA SER A 43 17.38 5.54 17.18
C SER A 43 16.85 6.96 16.97
N ASP A 44 17.18 7.60 15.85
CA ASP A 44 16.70 8.94 15.51
C ASP A 44 15.30 8.93 14.88
N ALA A 45 14.74 7.75 14.60
CA ALA A 45 13.40 7.63 14.05
C ALA A 45 12.34 8.11 15.05
N ASP A 46 11.55 9.10 14.63
CA ASP A 46 10.44 9.67 15.42
C ASP A 46 9.11 9.40 14.71
N VAL A 47 8.65 8.15 14.79
CA VAL A 47 7.44 7.67 14.14
C VAL A 47 6.57 6.84 15.09
N PRO A 48 5.24 6.79 14.88
CA PRO A 48 4.30 6.22 15.86
C PRO A 48 4.43 4.72 16.12
N TYR A 49 4.81 3.93 15.11
CA TYR A 49 4.82 2.48 15.23
C TYR A 49 6.25 1.92 15.28
N LYS A 50 6.39 0.81 16.00
CA LYS A 50 7.62 0.02 16.04
C LYS A 50 7.88 -0.65 14.69
N PRO A 51 9.14 -1.04 14.39
CA PRO A 51 9.43 -1.80 13.17
C PRO A 51 8.65 -3.11 13.15
N ALA A 52 8.10 -3.44 11.98
CA ALA A 52 7.36 -4.67 11.76
C ALA A 52 7.72 -5.26 10.39
N HIS A 53 7.81 -6.59 10.32
CA HIS A 53 8.06 -7.31 9.07
C HIS A 53 9.20 -6.72 8.23
N ARG A 54 10.31 -6.40 8.88
CA ARG A 54 11.48 -5.70 8.30
C ARG A 54 11.98 -6.31 6.99
N ASN A 55 11.94 -7.63 6.88
CA ASN A 55 12.49 -8.38 5.74
C ASN A 55 11.43 -8.79 4.71
N HIS A 56 10.18 -8.39 4.89
CA HIS A 56 9.16 -8.64 3.89
C HIS A 56 9.45 -7.84 2.60
N PRO A 57 9.29 -8.41 1.40
CA PRO A 57 9.64 -7.72 0.14
C PRO A 57 8.98 -6.35 -0.02
N SER A 58 7.71 -6.21 0.34
CA SER A 58 7.00 -4.91 0.27
C SER A 58 7.58 -3.89 1.24
N THR A 59 8.00 -4.32 2.44
CA THR A 59 8.64 -3.45 3.44
C THR A 59 10.02 -2.99 2.98
N ILE A 60 10.78 -3.89 2.35
CA ILE A 60 12.07 -3.56 1.73
C ILE A 60 11.87 -2.57 0.59
N TRP A 61 10.92 -2.83 -0.31
CA TRP A 61 10.59 -1.95 -1.42
C TRP A 61 10.27 -0.52 -0.96
N ALA A 62 9.49 -0.38 0.10
CA ALA A 62 9.07 0.92 0.64
C ALA A 62 10.25 1.82 1.07
N ARG A 63 11.40 1.23 1.44
CA ARG A 63 12.60 1.96 1.86
C ARG A 63 13.73 1.99 0.85
N GLN A 64 13.58 1.36 -0.31
CA GLN A 64 14.62 1.34 -1.35
C GLN A 64 14.85 2.71 -1.98
N SER A 65 13.81 3.53 -2.09
CA SER A 65 13.92 4.89 -2.61
C SER A 65 12.88 5.83 -2.01
N GLY A 66 13.18 7.12 -2.04
CA GLY A 66 12.23 8.16 -1.63
C GLY A 66 10.96 8.15 -2.48
N GLN A 67 11.07 7.79 -3.76
CA GLN A 67 9.93 7.70 -4.66
C GLN A 67 9.03 6.50 -4.32
N ASN A 68 9.60 5.35 -3.95
CA ASN A 68 8.83 4.21 -3.45
C ASN A 68 8.09 4.56 -2.15
N TYR A 69 8.80 5.19 -1.22
CA TYR A 69 8.22 5.68 0.04
C TYR A 69 7.06 6.64 -0.22
N ALA A 70 7.26 7.63 -1.08
CA ALA A 70 6.24 8.62 -1.43
C ALA A 70 5.01 7.97 -2.07
N TRP A 71 5.20 7.03 -2.98
CA TRP A 71 4.08 6.29 -3.58
C TRP A 71 3.24 5.59 -2.50
N LEU A 72 3.89 4.88 -1.57
CA LEU A 72 3.20 4.18 -0.50
C LEU A 72 2.51 5.14 0.48
N TYR A 73 3.15 6.27 0.80
CA TYR A 73 2.54 7.30 1.64
C TYR A 73 1.26 7.85 1.00
N TYR A 74 1.31 8.23 -0.28
CA TYR A 74 0.12 8.72 -0.98
C TYR A 74 -0.96 7.64 -1.06
N HIS A 75 -0.58 6.40 -1.30
CA HIS A 75 -1.52 5.27 -1.29
C HIS A 75 -2.19 5.09 0.07
N MET A 76 -1.44 5.17 1.15
CA MET A 76 -1.98 5.14 2.52
C MET A 76 -2.98 6.28 2.74
N MET A 77 -2.67 7.49 2.29
CA MET A 77 -3.56 8.65 2.42
C MET A 77 -4.84 8.47 1.60
N GLU A 78 -4.73 7.93 0.39
CA GLU A 78 -5.90 7.65 -0.46
C GLU A 78 -6.77 6.51 0.11
N LEU A 79 -6.16 5.48 0.69
CA LEU A 79 -6.90 4.47 1.46
C LEU A 79 -7.65 5.11 2.65
N GLY A 80 -7.01 6.08 3.31
CA GLY A 80 -7.64 6.87 4.37
C GLY A 80 -8.89 7.63 3.89
N ARG A 81 -8.81 8.25 2.71
CA ARG A 81 -9.96 8.93 2.08
C ARG A 81 -11.06 7.95 1.69
N GLU A 82 -10.72 6.80 1.12
CA GLU A 82 -11.68 5.73 0.82
C GLU A 82 -12.36 5.20 2.09
N TYR A 83 -11.60 5.04 3.16
CA TYR A 83 -12.15 4.64 4.46
C TYR A 83 -13.17 5.66 4.98
N GLU A 84 -12.83 6.94 4.96
CA GLU A 84 -13.71 8.01 5.41
C GLU A 84 -14.99 8.08 4.55
N LYS A 85 -14.84 7.95 3.24
CA LYS A 85 -15.97 7.91 2.30
C LYS A 85 -16.90 6.72 2.53
N ARG A 86 -16.32 5.53 2.81
CA ARG A 86 -17.09 4.29 2.99
C ARG A 86 -17.71 4.15 4.38
N TYR A 87 -17.03 4.65 5.42
CA TYR A 87 -17.37 4.42 6.84
C TYR A 87 -17.75 5.70 7.60
N GLY A 88 -17.61 6.89 7.02
CA GLY A 88 -18.04 8.15 7.61
C GLY A 88 -17.20 8.68 8.76
N LYS A 89 -15.98 8.16 8.94
CA LYS A 89 -15.04 8.59 9.99
C LYS A 89 -13.60 8.47 9.54
N LYS A 90 -12.72 9.28 10.14
CA LYS A 90 -11.27 9.22 9.87
C LYS A 90 -10.65 8.00 10.53
N HIS A 91 -9.80 7.26 9.82
CA HIS A 91 -9.10 6.10 10.35
C HIS A 91 -8.05 6.54 11.39
N LEU A 92 -8.00 5.86 12.54
CA LEU A 92 -7.12 6.24 13.65
C LEU A 92 -5.63 6.23 13.27
N THR A 93 -5.22 5.30 12.42
CA THR A 93 -3.83 5.24 11.91
C THR A 93 -3.48 6.50 11.12
N ILE A 94 -4.40 7.03 10.30
CA ILE A 94 -4.18 8.29 9.57
C ILE A 94 -3.97 9.43 10.57
N VAL A 95 -4.83 9.55 11.58
CA VAL A 95 -4.71 10.58 12.62
C VAL A 95 -3.34 10.54 13.29
N LYS A 96 -2.82 9.33 13.59
CA LYS A 96 -1.54 9.15 14.27
C LYS A 96 -0.32 9.40 13.37
N CYS A 97 -0.43 9.11 12.09
CA CYS A 97 0.73 8.94 11.23
C CYS A 97 0.88 9.99 10.13
N GLU A 98 -0.19 10.65 9.70
CA GLU A 98 -0.17 11.50 8.50
C GLU A 98 0.94 12.55 8.52
N ASP A 99 1.12 13.27 9.62
CA ASP A 99 2.12 14.34 9.71
C ASP A 99 3.56 13.82 9.82
N LYS A 100 3.75 12.77 10.62
CA LYS A 100 5.08 12.18 10.83
C LYS A 100 5.59 11.47 9.58
N LEU A 101 4.75 10.74 8.89
CA LEU A 101 5.12 9.97 7.70
C LEU A 101 5.14 10.81 6.42
N ALA A 102 4.62 12.03 6.42
CA ALA A 102 4.76 12.97 5.31
C ALA A 102 6.21 13.35 5.02
N LYS A 103 7.09 13.21 6.00
CA LYS A 103 8.53 13.44 5.84
C LYS A 103 9.24 12.15 5.47
N LEU A 104 10.08 12.21 4.45
CA LEU A 104 10.98 11.11 4.10
C LEU A 104 11.98 10.84 5.24
N PRO A 105 12.35 9.57 5.48
CA PRO A 105 13.46 9.27 6.39
C PRO A 105 14.74 9.99 5.95
N GLY A 106 15.42 10.63 6.88
CA GLY A 106 16.71 11.26 6.60
C GLY A 106 17.74 10.23 6.13
N GLY A 107 18.30 10.45 4.93
CA GLY A 107 19.27 9.52 4.33
C GLY A 107 18.69 8.50 3.36
N ILE A 108 17.38 8.49 3.11
CA ILE A 108 16.79 7.63 2.07
C ILE A 108 17.34 8.02 0.69
N LEU A 109 17.64 7.03 -0.14
CA LEU A 109 18.15 7.25 -1.50
C LEU A 109 17.03 7.72 -2.44
N GLU A 110 17.33 8.67 -3.32
CA GLU A 110 16.40 9.16 -4.34
C GLU A 110 16.72 8.57 -5.72
N THR A 111 16.63 7.26 -5.84
CA THR A 111 17.02 6.49 -7.03
C THR A 111 15.88 6.23 -8.01
N GLY A 112 14.69 6.77 -7.76
CA GLY A 112 13.52 6.62 -8.59
C GLY A 112 12.54 5.54 -8.12
N LEU A 113 11.36 5.53 -8.72
CA LEU A 113 10.34 4.52 -8.47
C LEU A 113 10.79 3.19 -9.10
N THR A 114 10.80 2.15 -8.30
CA THR A 114 11.15 0.79 -8.76
C THR A 114 9.90 -0.08 -8.88
N GLU A 115 10.02 -1.19 -9.59
CA GLU A 115 8.91 -2.11 -9.78
C GLU A 115 8.44 -2.71 -8.44
N MET A 116 7.13 -2.81 -8.28
CA MET A 116 6.51 -3.39 -7.08
C MET A 116 6.79 -4.90 -7.03
N PRO A 117 7.29 -5.44 -5.90
CA PRO A 117 7.46 -6.88 -5.75
C PRO A 117 6.13 -7.61 -5.77
N GLN A 118 6.09 -8.76 -6.44
CA GLN A 118 4.90 -9.58 -6.57
C GLN A 118 4.78 -10.55 -5.39
N CYS A 119 4.09 -10.13 -4.34
CA CYS A 119 3.92 -10.88 -3.10
C CYS A 119 2.64 -11.72 -3.14
N MET A 120 2.68 -12.81 -3.89
CA MET A 120 1.55 -13.71 -4.11
C MET A 120 2.05 -15.11 -4.52
N PRO A 121 1.18 -16.14 -4.51
CA PRO A 121 1.51 -17.45 -5.08
C PRO A 121 1.92 -17.35 -6.56
N ASP A 122 2.87 -18.21 -6.98
CA ASP A 122 3.47 -18.14 -8.32
C ASP A 122 2.45 -18.26 -9.46
N GLU A 123 1.34 -18.95 -9.23
CA GLU A 123 0.26 -19.11 -10.22
C GLU A 123 -0.40 -17.78 -10.65
N TYR A 124 -0.29 -16.73 -9.83
CA TYR A 124 -0.86 -15.41 -10.13
C TYR A 124 0.17 -14.43 -10.69
N LYS A 125 1.45 -14.76 -10.62
CA LYS A 125 2.52 -13.87 -11.09
C LYS A 125 2.47 -13.65 -12.59
N ASP A 126 2.92 -12.48 -13.01
CA ASP A 126 2.91 -12.03 -14.40
C ASP A 126 4.16 -11.16 -14.65
N GLU A 127 4.49 -10.89 -15.90
CA GLU A 127 5.56 -9.94 -16.25
C GLU A 127 5.21 -8.52 -15.74
N CYS A 128 3.92 -8.16 -15.75
CA CYS A 128 3.41 -6.91 -15.22
C CYS A 128 2.91 -7.08 -13.80
N SER A 129 3.49 -6.35 -12.84
CA SER A 129 3.09 -6.40 -11.43
C SER A 129 1.62 -6.07 -11.22
N ILE A 130 1.07 -5.09 -11.94
CA ILE A 130 -0.36 -4.72 -11.83
C ILE A 130 -1.24 -5.88 -12.29
N GLN A 131 -0.91 -6.53 -13.40
CA GLN A 131 -1.66 -7.69 -13.88
C GLN A 131 -1.58 -8.85 -12.88
N ALA A 132 -0.39 -9.10 -12.31
CA ALA A 132 -0.20 -10.10 -11.27
C ALA A 132 -1.09 -9.86 -10.05
N TYR A 133 -1.14 -8.62 -9.56
CA TYR A 133 -2.01 -8.27 -8.44
C TYR A 133 -3.49 -8.38 -8.77
N TRP A 134 -3.91 -8.09 -10.00
CA TRP A 134 -5.28 -8.32 -10.43
C TRP A 134 -5.62 -9.82 -10.50
N ASN A 135 -4.72 -10.63 -11.02
CA ASN A 135 -4.89 -12.09 -11.03
C ASN A 135 -5.11 -12.63 -9.61
N TYR A 136 -4.24 -12.23 -8.69
CA TYR A 136 -4.33 -12.60 -7.28
C TYR A 136 -5.61 -12.09 -6.63
N TYR A 137 -5.95 -10.84 -6.88
CA TYR A 137 -7.07 -10.15 -6.26
C TYR A 137 -8.42 -10.72 -6.68
N ILE A 138 -8.59 -10.98 -7.96
CA ILE A 138 -9.84 -11.53 -8.50
C ILE A 138 -10.02 -13.00 -8.10
N ASN A 139 -8.97 -13.80 -8.15
CA ASN A 139 -9.08 -15.25 -7.98
C ASN A 139 -8.99 -15.70 -6.52
N ASP A 140 -8.14 -15.09 -5.72
CA ASP A 140 -7.89 -15.51 -4.33
C ASP A 140 -8.63 -14.63 -3.31
N LYS A 141 -8.77 -13.35 -3.55
CA LYS A 141 -9.34 -12.39 -2.60
C LYS A 141 -10.84 -12.10 -2.79
N LYS A 142 -11.47 -12.63 -3.81
CA LYS A 142 -12.90 -12.41 -4.09
C LYS A 142 -13.84 -12.79 -2.94
N ASN A 143 -13.46 -13.77 -2.12
CA ASN A 143 -14.28 -14.26 -1.00
C ASN A 143 -14.45 -13.24 0.13
N ILE A 144 -13.62 -12.20 0.16
CA ILE A 144 -13.72 -11.09 1.13
C ILE A 144 -14.44 -9.88 0.55
N ALA A 145 -14.82 -9.92 -0.72
CA ALA A 145 -15.57 -8.86 -1.37
C ALA A 145 -16.99 -8.76 -0.79
N ASN A 146 -17.54 -7.56 -0.81
CA ASN A 146 -18.97 -7.33 -0.62
C ASN A 146 -19.58 -6.74 -1.91
N LEU A 147 -20.92 -6.69 -1.98
CA LEU A 147 -21.64 -6.24 -3.17
C LEU A 147 -21.23 -4.84 -3.66
N LYS A 148 -20.87 -3.94 -2.75
CA LYS A 148 -20.40 -2.57 -3.12
C LYS A 148 -19.03 -2.61 -3.77
N THR A 149 -18.19 -3.51 -3.32
CA THR A 149 -16.82 -3.65 -3.80
C THR A 149 -16.80 -4.39 -5.15
N GLU A 150 -17.64 -5.40 -5.33
CA GLU A 150 -17.79 -6.10 -6.61
C GLU A 150 -18.13 -5.15 -7.74
N LYS A 151 -19.01 -4.18 -7.53
CA LYS A 151 -19.34 -3.14 -8.52
C LYS A 151 -18.14 -2.27 -8.93
N LEU A 152 -17.16 -2.09 -8.05
CA LEU A 152 -15.92 -1.38 -8.39
C LEU A 152 -15.03 -2.20 -9.31
N TYR A 153 -15.07 -3.54 -9.22
CA TYR A 153 -14.28 -4.43 -10.10
C TYR A 153 -14.83 -4.51 -11.52
N GLU A 154 -16.12 -4.30 -11.72
CA GLU A 154 -16.71 -4.18 -13.05
C GLU A 154 -16.19 -2.95 -13.81
N GLN A 155 -15.65 -1.97 -13.08
CA GLN A 155 -15.04 -0.75 -13.61
C GLN A 155 -13.53 -0.88 -13.82
N ARG A 156 -12.98 -2.08 -13.68
CA ARG A 156 -11.56 -2.36 -13.93
C ARG A 156 -11.16 -1.82 -15.31
N PRO A 157 -10.05 -1.08 -15.41
CA PRO A 157 -9.51 -0.69 -16.70
C PRO A 157 -9.32 -1.93 -17.58
N LYS A 158 -9.86 -1.90 -18.79
CA LYS A 158 -9.70 -3.00 -19.77
C LYS A 158 -8.33 -2.99 -20.44
N GLU A 159 -7.45 -2.07 -20.03
CA GLU A 159 -6.13 -1.92 -20.58
C GLU A 159 -5.17 -2.96 -19.98
N THR A 160 -4.45 -3.63 -20.84
CA THR A 160 -3.28 -4.44 -20.48
C THR A 160 -2.15 -3.50 -20.07
N TYR A 161 -1.71 -3.62 -18.86
CA TYR A 161 -0.56 -2.89 -18.32
C TYR A 161 0.74 -3.55 -18.77
#